data_5146e7d0d1462323352e3ffed32d4494
#
_entry.id   5146e7d0d1462323352e3ffed32d4494
#
_cell.length_a   1.000
_cell.length_b   1.000
_cell.length_c   1.000
_cell.angle_alpha   90.00
_cell.angle_beta   90.00
_cell.angle_gamma   90.00
#
_symmetry.space_group_name_H-M   'P 1'
#
loop_
_entity.id
_entity.type
_entity.pdbx_description
1 polymer ?
#
loop_
_entity_poly.entity_id
_entity_poly.type
_entity_poly.pdbx_seq_one_letter_code
_entity_poly.pdbx_strand_id
1 'polypeptide(L)'
;MRENKVTQEDLLDATQEMVNDLIDADLGGYVVKKRLALHGRGKSSGARTIVATKFGERWFFLFGFEKNERSNIDRDELKSLQQLALTLLSFDASQLAAAVNAGQLIELNGDM
;
A
#
# COMPACT_ATOMS: atom_id res chain seq x y z
N MET A 1 -10.46 -7.22 -6.40
CA MET A 1 -9.59 -8.23 -6.95
C MET A 1 -10.05 -9.60 -6.62
N ARG A 2 -10.97 -10.06 -7.30
CA ARG A 2 -11.55 -11.32 -6.94
C ARG A 2 -10.70 -12.50 -7.29
N GLU A 3 -10.22 -12.50 -8.51
CA GLU A 3 -9.52 -13.66 -8.98
C GLU A 3 -8.07 -13.65 -8.66
N ASN A 4 -7.51 -12.46 -8.59
CA ASN A 4 -6.13 -12.30 -8.24
C ASN A 4 -6.07 -11.75 -6.85
N LYS A 5 -6.50 -12.53 -5.92
CA LYS A 5 -6.58 -12.05 -4.57
C LYS A 5 -5.22 -11.73 -4.03
N VAL A 6 -5.11 -10.53 -3.49
CA VAL A 6 -3.92 -10.12 -2.78
C VAL A 6 -4.07 -10.60 -1.35
N THR A 7 -3.16 -11.42 -0.92
CA THR A 7 -3.21 -11.96 0.44
C THR A 7 -2.45 -11.04 1.39
N GLN A 8 -2.71 -11.22 2.67
CA GLN A 8 -1.94 -10.53 3.68
C GLN A 8 -0.45 -10.81 3.52
N GLU A 9 -0.11 -12.04 3.19
CA GLU A 9 1.28 -12.42 3.00
C GLU A 9 1.92 -11.65 1.84
N ASP A 10 1.17 -11.44 0.75
CA ASP A 10 1.68 -10.66 -0.37
C ASP A 10 2.03 -9.25 0.06
N LEU A 11 1.17 -8.64 0.89
CA LEU A 11 1.41 -7.28 1.36
C LEU A 11 2.57 -7.21 2.33
N LEU A 12 2.70 -8.21 3.18
CA LEU A 12 3.82 -8.24 4.13
C LEU A 12 5.14 -8.44 3.40
N ASP A 13 5.16 -9.27 2.37
CA ASP A 13 6.35 -9.44 1.56
C ASP A 13 6.73 -8.13 0.88
N ALA A 14 5.74 -7.41 0.37
CA ALA A 14 5.99 -6.13 -0.27
C ALA A 14 6.56 -5.13 0.74
N THR A 15 6.03 -5.13 1.97
CA THR A 15 6.54 -4.24 3.01
C THR A 15 8.00 -4.55 3.30
N GLN A 16 8.34 -5.84 3.38
CA GLN A 16 9.72 -6.22 3.63
C GLN A 16 10.64 -5.73 2.51
N GLU A 17 10.18 -5.80 1.27
CA GLU A 17 10.95 -5.29 0.15
C GLU A 17 11.12 -3.78 0.26
N MET A 18 10.07 -3.06 0.64
CA MET A 18 10.15 -1.61 0.77
C MET A 18 11.07 -1.19 1.91
N VAL A 19 11.14 -1.97 2.97
CA VAL A 19 12.10 -1.69 4.03
C VAL A 19 13.53 -1.72 3.49
N ASN A 20 13.75 -2.48 2.44
CA ASN A 20 15.05 -2.56 1.77
C ASN A 20 15.12 -1.65 0.55
N ASP A 21 14.27 -0.61 0.53
CA ASP A 21 14.27 0.41 -0.53
C ASP A 21 13.86 -0.11 -1.90
N LEU A 22 13.15 -1.22 -1.94
CA LEU A 22 12.69 -1.77 -3.21
C LEU A 22 11.30 -1.24 -3.52
N ILE A 23 11.25 -0.03 -4.04
CA ILE A 23 10.00 0.59 -4.48
C ILE A 23 10.11 0.89 -5.96
N ASP A 24 8.95 0.96 -6.64
CA ASP A 24 8.95 1.22 -8.06
C ASP A 24 9.09 2.70 -8.38
N ALA A 25 8.42 3.55 -7.60
CA ALA A 25 8.47 4.98 -7.85
C ALA A 25 8.03 5.74 -6.60
N ASP A 26 8.68 6.87 -6.36
CA ASP A 26 8.27 7.80 -5.32
C ASP A 26 7.40 8.84 -6.00
N LEU A 27 6.14 8.92 -5.61
CA LEU A 27 5.17 9.79 -6.25
C LEU A 27 5.03 11.13 -5.54
N GLY A 28 5.78 11.33 -4.46
CA GLY A 28 5.70 12.56 -3.70
C GLY A 28 4.60 12.52 -2.65
N GLY A 29 4.66 13.44 -1.68
CA GLY A 29 3.66 13.53 -0.64
C GLY A 29 3.59 12.28 0.23
N TYR A 30 4.70 11.62 0.42
CA TYR A 30 4.81 10.38 1.20
C TYR A 30 4.01 9.23 0.59
N VAL A 31 3.88 9.22 -0.74
CA VAL A 31 3.16 8.18 -1.47
C VAL A 31 4.14 7.53 -2.44
N VAL A 32 4.18 6.22 -2.43
CA VAL A 32 5.06 5.47 -3.32
C VAL A 32 4.25 4.41 -4.06
N LYS A 33 4.77 3.99 -5.19
CA LYS A 33 4.18 2.91 -5.97
C LYS A 33 5.02 1.66 -5.78
N LYS A 34 4.35 0.55 -5.49
CA LYS A 34 5.02 -0.71 -5.24
C LYS A 34 4.35 -1.82 -6.00
N ARG A 35 5.14 -2.58 -6.74
CA ARG A 35 4.67 -3.74 -7.48
C ARG A 35 4.57 -4.92 -6.53
N LEU A 36 3.48 -5.66 -6.63
CA LEU A 36 3.27 -6.85 -5.82
C LEU A 36 3.56 -8.09 -6.64
N ALA A 37 4.31 -9.02 -6.05
CA ALA A 37 4.49 -10.34 -6.62
C ALA A 37 3.42 -11.24 -6.03
N LEU A 38 2.40 -11.52 -6.81
CA LEU A 38 1.33 -12.38 -6.32
C LEU A 38 1.81 -13.82 -6.36
N HIS A 39 1.44 -14.58 -5.34
CA HIS A 39 1.90 -15.96 -5.22
C HIS A 39 1.52 -16.77 -6.47
N GLY A 40 2.51 -17.44 -7.02
CA GLY A 40 2.33 -18.28 -8.18
C GLY A 40 2.28 -17.54 -9.50
N ARG A 41 2.51 -16.22 -9.51
CA ARG A 41 2.34 -15.47 -10.73
C ARG A 41 3.53 -14.65 -11.16
N GLY A 42 4.41 -14.27 -10.28
CA GLY A 42 5.53 -13.45 -10.64
C GLY A 42 5.16 -11.98 -10.76
N LYS A 43 6.18 -11.13 -10.74
CA LYS A 43 5.96 -9.69 -10.66
C LYS A 43 5.43 -9.07 -11.94
N SER A 44 5.81 -9.62 -13.07
CA SER A 44 5.42 -9.01 -14.33
C SER A 44 3.92 -9.08 -14.59
N SER A 45 3.25 -10.03 -13.97
CA SER A 45 1.81 -10.18 -14.13
C SER A 45 1.04 -9.84 -12.88
N GLY A 46 1.71 -9.21 -11.92
CA GLY A 46 1.08 -8.91 -10.66
C GLY A 46 0.35 -7.59 -10.65
N ALA A 47 0.05 -7.14 -9.45
CA ALA A 47 -0.67 -5.90 -9.23
C ALA A 47 0.30 -4.79 -8.85
N ARG A 48 -0.19 -3.57 -8.96
CA ARG A 48 0.49 -2.38 -8.45
C ARG A 48 -0.28 -1.90 -7.24
N THR A 49 0.42 -1.36 -6.27
CA THR A 49 -0.23 -0.81 -5.10
C THR A 49 0.35 0.56 -4.79
N ILE A 50 -0.48 1.41 -4.22
CA ILE A 50 -0.08 2.74 -3.80
C ILE A 50 -0.02 2.73 -2.29
N VAL A 51 1.11 3.13 -1.75
CA VAL A 51 1.41 2.98 -0.33
C VAL A 51 1.80 4.34 0.25
N ALA A 52 1.27 4.64 1.43
CA ALA A 52 1.69 5.82 2.17
C ALA A 52 2.70 5.38 3.21
N THR A 53 3.81 6.11 3.29
CA THR A 53 4.82 5.84 4.30
C THR A 53 5.64 7.10 4.55
N LYS A 54 6.09 7.25 5.78
CA LYS A 54 6.94 8.37 6.16
C LYS A 54 8.14 7.80 6.88
N PHE A 55 9.30 7.95 6.27
CA PHE A 55 10.57 7.47 6.82
C PHE A 55 10.58 5.95 7.08
N GLY A 56 9.68 5.22 6.38
CA GLY A 56 9.66 3.77 6.51
C GLY A 56 9.17 3.25 7.84
N GLU A 57 8.45 4.07 8.62
CA GLU A 57 7.99 3.64 9.93
C GLU A 57 6.60 3.05 9.94
N ARG A 58 5.75 3.53 9.05
CA ARG A 58 4.39 3.03 8.91
C ARG A 58 4.09 2.85 7.45
N TRP A 59 3.29 1.83 7.15
CA TRP A 59 2.98 1.48 5.77
C TRP A 59 1.47 1.33 5.64
N PHE A 60 0.85 2.18 4.84
CA PHE A 60 -0.59 2.09 4.58
C PHE A 60 -0.80 1.75 3.12
N PHE A 61 -1.40 0.61 2.85
CA PHE A 61 -1.75 0.25 1.48
C PHE A 61 -3.07 0.93 1.15
N LEU A 62 -3.03 1.93 0.28
CA LEU A 62 -4.17 2.80 0.02
C LEU A 62 -5.03 2.36 -1.15
N PHE A 63 -4.41 1.77 -2.16
CA PHE A 63 -5.09 1.56 -3.41
C PHE A 63 -4.32 0.52 -4.20
N GLY A 64 -5.03 -0.31 -4.94
CA GLY A 64 -4.39 -1.32 -5.76
C GLY A 64 -5.07 -1.43 -7.10
N PHE A 65 -4.31 -1.79 -8.12
CA PHE A 65 -4.86 -2.03 -9.44
C PHE A 65 -4.02 -3.07 -10.15
N GLU A 66 -4.63 -3.76 -11.08
CA GLU A 66 -3.91 -4.74 -11.86
C GLU A 66 -3.29 -4.08 -13.07
N LYS A 67 -2.11 -4.57 -13.42
CA LYS A 67 -1.35 -4.01 -14.52
C LYS A 67 -2.15 -4.02 -15.82
N ASN A 68 -2.94 -5.05 -16.03
CA ASN A 68 -3.69 -5.17 -17.28
C ASN A 68 -4.97 -4.37 -17.27
N GLU A 69 -5.36 -3.81 -16.15
CA GLU A 69 -6.54 -2.96 -16.08
C GLU A 69 -6.21 -1.52 -16.35
N ARG A 70 -5.06 -1.09 -15.87
CA ARG A 70 -4.59 0.28 -16.06
C ARG A 70 -3.10 0.31 -15.74
N SER A 71 -2.43 1.25 -16.32
CA SER A 71 -0.98 1.31 -16.15
C SER A 71 -0.55 2.20 -15.00
N ASN A 72 -1.41 3.13 -14.56
CA ASN A 72 -1.02 4.05 -13.51
C ASN A 72 -2.26 4.74 -12.96
N ILE A 73 -2.08 5.56 -11.95
CA ILE A 73 -3.15 6.41 -11.42
C ILE A 73 -3.06 7.77 -12.09
N ASP A 74 -4.19 8.47 -12.15
CA ASP A 74 -4.17 9.80 -12.74
C ASP A 74 -3.83 10.85 -11.69
N ARG A 75 -3.71 12.10 -12.15
CA ARG A 75 -3.27 13.17 -11.29
C ARG A 75 -4.23 13.46 -10.14
N ASP A 76 -5.52 13.41 -10.43
CA ASP A 76 -6.51 13.69 -9.39
C ASP A 76 -6.54 12.59 -8.35
N GLU A 77 -6.41 11.35 -8.78
CA GLU A 77 -6.32 10.23 -7.84
C GLU A 77 -5.08 10.38 -6.97
N LEU A 78 -3.97 10.76 -7.56
CA LEU A 78 -2.75 10.93 -6.79
C LEU A 78 -2.91 12.02 -5.74
N LYS A 79 -3.52 13.15 -6.10
CA LYS A 79 -3.74 14.21 -5.14
C LYS A 79 -4.59 13.75 -3.97
N SER A 80 -5.65 13.00 -4.26
CA SER A 80 -6.51 12.47 -3.20
C SER A 80 -5.74 11.52 -2.30
N LEU A 81 -4.92 10.66 -2.89
CA LEU A 81 -4.15 9.71 -2.10
C LEU A 81 -3.08 10.40 -1.28
N GLN A 82 -2.48 11.47 -1.79
CA GLN A 82 -1.52 12.24 -1.02
C GLN A 82 -2.17 12.90 0.19
N GLN A 83 -3.40 13.39 0.05
CA GLN A 83 -4.13 13.96 1.17
C GLN A 83 -4.47 12.89 2.20
N LEU A 84 -4.90 11.73 1.73
CA LEU A 84 -5.19 10.63 2.62
C LEU A 84 -3.93 10.19 3.36
N ALA A 85 -2.79 10.16 2.66
CA ALA A 85 -1.53 9.79 3.27
C ALA A 85 -1.18 10.72 4.42
N LEU A 86 -1.33 12.03 4.21
CA LEU A 86 -1.03 12.98 5.28
C LEU A 86 -1.91 12.75 6.49
N THR A 87 -3.19 12.48 6.27
CA THR A 87 -4.11 12.21 7.36
C THR A 87 -3.70 10.97 8.13
N LEU A 88 -3.46 9.87 7.42
CA LEU A 88 -3.14 8.60 8.08
C LEU A 88 -1.81 8.67 8.79
N LEU A 89 -0.83 9.30 8.18
CA LEU A 89 0.51 9.37 8.78
C LEU A 89 0.55 10.30 9.98
N SER A 90 -0.46 11.16 10.14
CA SER A 90 -0.53 12.03 11.30
C SER A 90 -1.27 11.40 12.48
N PHE A 91 -1.86 10.21 12.30
CA PHE A 91 -2.59 9.55 13.38
C PHE A 91 -1.63 9.13 14.47
N ASP A 92 -2.05 9.35 15.72
CA ASP A 92 -1.32 8.77 16.85
C ASP A 92 -1.87 7.37 17.12
N ALA A 93 -1.31 6.70 18.11
CA ALA A 93 -1.67 5.31 18.40
C ALA A 93 -3.15 5.18 18.74
N SER A 94 -3.71 6.16 19.45
CA SER A 94 -5.11 6.14 19.82
C SER A 94 -6.02 6.27 18.61
N GLN A 95 -5.66 7.17 17.69
CA GLN A 95 -6.44 7.35 16.48
C GLN A 95 -6.37 6.14 15.57
N LEU A 96 -5.21 5.50 15.49
CA LEU A 96 -5.08 4.27 14.71
C LEU A 96 -5.93 3.16 15.28
N ALA A 97 -5.92 3.00 16.60
CA ALA A 97 -6.73 1.98 17.25
C ALA A 97 -8.21 2.23 16.99
N ALA A 98 -8.63 3.48 17.07
CA ALA A 98 -10.03 3.81 16.84
C ALA A 98 -10.43 3.50 15.39
N ALA A 99 -9.57 3.79 14.44
CA ALA A 99 -9.86 3.52 13.04
C ALA A 99 -9.95 2.02 12.77
N VAL A 100 -9.10 1.23 13.39
CA VAL A 100 -9.14 -0.22 13.25
C VAL A 100 -10.42 -0.75 13.87
N ASN A 101 -10.78 -0.28 15.06
CA ASN A 101 -11.99 -0.73 15.74
C ASN A 101 -13.24 -0.36 14.96
N ALA A 102 -13.22 0.76 14.26
CA ALA A 102 -14.36 1.20 13.46
C ALA A 102 -14.42 0.52 12.10
N GLY A 103 -13.46 -0.32 11.77
CA GLY A 103 -13.44 -1.01 10.48
C GLY A 103 -12.94 -0.17 9.34
N GLN A 104 -12.37 0.98 9.62
CA GLN A 104 -11.82 1.86 8.58
C GLN A 104 -10.44 1.46 8.13
N LEU A 105 -9.71 0.78 8.98
CA LEU A 105 -8.38 0.26 8.68
C LEU A 105 -8.32 -1.20 9.09
N ILE A 106 -7.53 -1.96 8.37
CA ILE A 106 -7.26 -3.36 8.71
C ILE A 106 -5.79 -3.47 9.02
N GLU A 107 -5.49 -3.97 10.20
CA GLU A 107 -4.10 -4.12 10.63
C GLU A 107 -3.53 -5.42 10.08
N LEU A 108 -2.34 -5.34 9.52
CA LEU A 108 -1.62 -6.51 9.04
C LEU A 108 -0.60 -6.92 10.09
N ASN A 109 -0.71 -8.16 10.54
CA ASN A 109 0.17 -8.67 11.59
C ASN A 109 1.21 -9.58 10.97
N GLY A 110 2.39 -9.11 10.96
CA GLY A 110 3.48 -9.79 10.32
C GLY A 110 4.20 -10.80 11.13
N ASP A 111 4.04 -10.98 12.27
CA ASP A 111 4.81 -11.77 12.98
C ASP A 111 4.51 -12.64 13.69
N MET A 112 4.58 -12.97 13.80
CA MET A 112 4.58 -13.57 14.35
C MET A 112 4.78 -14.05 14.98
#